data_065e544aba8b114a12049c47060f6b0e
#
_entry.id   065e544aba8b114a12049c47060f6b0e
#
_cell.length_a   1.000
_cell.length_b   1.000
_cell.length_c   1.000
_cell.angle_alpha   90.00
_cell.angle_beta   90.00
_cell.angle_gamma   90.00
#
_symmetry.space_group_name_H-M   'P 1'
#
loop_
_entity.id
_entity.type
_entity.pdbx_description
1 polymer ?
#
loop_
_entity_poly.entity_id
_entity_poly.type
_entity_poly.pdbx_seq_one_letter_code
_entity_poly.pdbx_strand_id
1 'polypeptide(L)'
;MNTPTQKEKARIRMMAMILLTVLPVVLLWSSLTVTVDSGHAGLTFHTFGNGVDPEAEPMSSGFHFKAPWDEVYQYEIRQQEIFEYLEVLSSNLLKITMDMTVFYQPTYDKLGYLEVERGNHYEAKVIQPAMRSVAREVIAKYLPEEFNTTKREEIQLEIENRLSEKLADNYIQLNDVLIRNIKLPATLEQAIERKLQQEQESLEYEFRIEKASKEADRKRIEAEGIRDFQNIVSQSINDDLLQWKGIEATTELSHSENAKVVVIGAGDKGLPLILGD
;
A
#
# COMPACT_ATOMS: atom_id res chain seq x y z
N MET A 1 24.14 75.82 -42.97
CA MET A 1 24.56 74.59 -42.25
C MET A 1 25.16 75.04 -40.92
N ASN A 2 24.41 74.92 -39.85
CA ASN A 2 24.86 75.36 -38.52
C ASN A 2 25.85 74.32 -37.99
N THR A 3 27.08 74.76 -37.79
CA THR A 3 28.13 73.95 -37.14
C THR A 3 27.81 73.85 -35.66
N PRO A 4 27.70 72.64 -35.07
CA PRO A 4 27.34 72.48 -33.65
C PRO A 4 28.32 73.16 -32.75
N THR A 5 27.87 73.87 -31.74
CA THR A 5 28.67 74.58 -30.76
C THR A 5 29.54 73.61 -29.93
N GLN A 6 30.66 74.09 -29.35
CA GLN A 6 31.57 73.27 -28.52
C GLN A 6 30.85 72.55 -27.40
N LYS A 7 29.80 73.14 -26.80
CA LYS A 7 28.92 72.54 -25.75
C LYS A 7 28.08 71.47 -26.27
N GLU A 8 27.56 71.55 -27.51
CA GLU A 8 26.78 70.50 -28.17
C GLU A 8 27.62 69.30 -28.55
N LYS A 9 28.86 69.55 -29.05
CA LYS A 9 29.82 68.46 -29.32
C LYS A 9 30.21 67.71 -28.04
N ALA A 10 30.39 68.42 -26.90
CA ALA A 10 30.64 67.76 -25.63
C ALA A 10 29.44 66.91 -25.14
N ARG A 11 28.20 67.38 -25.28
CA ARG A 11 26.98 66.61 -24.96
C ARG A 11 26.80 65.39 -25.86
N ILE A 12 27.04 65.53 -27.16
CA ILE A 12 26.95 64.43 -28.14
C ILE A 12 28.01 63.36 -27.82
N ARG A 13 29.25 63.78 -27.48
CA ARG A 13 30.32 62.84 -27.05
C ARG A 13 29.98 62.14 -25.76
N MET A 14 29.40 62.83 -24.76
CA MET A 14 28.96 62.26 -23.52
C MET A 14 27.82 61.28 -23.72
N MET A 15 26.82 61.65 -24.54
CA MET A 15 25.71 60.72 -24.89
C MET A 15 26.22 59.51 -25.68
N ALA A 16 27.13 59.68 -26.63
CA ALA A 16 27.76 58.57 -27.35
C ALA A 16 28.55 57.64 -26.43
N MET A 17 29.26 58.21 -25.44
CA MET A 17 29.98 57.42 -24.44
C MET A 17 29.04 56.64 -23.51
N ILE A 18 27.94 57.24 -23.05
CA ILE A 18 26.91 56.59 -22.27
C ILE A 18 26.26 55.48 -23.09
N LEU A 19 25.90 55.76 -24.34
CA LEU A 19 25.31 54.76 -25.25
C LEU A 19 26.28 53.59 -25.48
N LEU A 20 27.55 53.86 -25.69
CA LEU A 20 28.61 52.85 -25.90
C LEU A 20 28.81 51.94 -24.68
N THR A 21 28.57 52.42 -23.47
CA THR A 21 28.72 51.62 -22.23
C THR A 21 27.41 50.93 -21.80
N VAL A 22 26.27 51.59 -21.95
CA VAL A 22 24.99 51.07 -21.52
C VAL A 22 24.44 50.02 -22.49
N LEU A 23 24.58 50.25 -23.82
CA LEU A 23 24.04 49.35 -24.84
C LEU A 23 24.59 47.91 -24.73
N PRO A 24 25.93 47.67 -24.55
CA PRO A 24 26.45 46.32 -24.32
C PRO A 24 25.88 45.66 -23.04
N VAL A 25 25.78 46.44 -21.95
CA VAL A 25 25.24 45.91 -20.68
C VAL A 25 23.78 45.46 -20.86
N VAL A 26 22.94 46.24 -21.57
CA VAL A 26 21.54 45.89 -21.85
C VAL A 26 21.46 44.68 -22.78
N LEU A 27 22.30 44.58 -23.80
CA LEU A 27 22.35 43.46 -24.73
C LEU A 27 22.82 42.17 -24.07
N LEU A 28 23.75 42.27 -23.11
CA LEU A 28 24.32 41.14 -22.39
C LEU A 28 23.51 40.80 -21.10
N TRP A 29 22.49 41.57 -20.77
CA TRP A 29 21.76 41.40 -19.51
C TRP A 29 21.25 39.98 -19.32
N SER A 30 20.68 39.39 -20.36
CA SER A 30 20.18 38.01 -20.35
C SER A 30 21.29 36.95 -20.19
N SER A 31 22.55 37.31 -20.57
CA SER A 31 23.70 36.41 -20.40
C SER A 31 24.36 36.57 -19.03
N LEU A 32 24.15 37.71 -18.36
CA LEU A 32 24.69 38.01 -17.06
C LEU A 32 23.86 37.53 -15.89
N THR A 33 22.62 37.15 -16.16
CA THR A 33 21.64 36.80 -15.15
C THR A 33 21.01 35.42 -15.44
N VAL A 34 20.68 34.72 -14.35
CA VAL A 34 19.92 33.47 -14.40
C VAL A 34 18.91 33.48 -13.26
N THR A 35 17.73 32.98 -13.55
CA THR A 35 16.71 32.72 -12.52
C THR A 35 16.61 31.22 -12.33
N VAL A 36 16.83 30.76 -11.12
CA VAL A 36 16.66 29.39 -10.71
C VAL A 36 15.22 29.23 -10.21
N ASP A 37 14.47 28.33 -10.80
CA ASP A 37 13.06 28.12 -10.48
C ASP A 37 12.87 27.61 -9.05
N SER A 38 11.67 27.86 -8.49
CA SER A 38 11.34 27.35 -7.17
C SER A 38 11.34 25.83 -7.15
N GLY A 39 12.07 25.22 -6.21
CA GLY A 39 12.24 23.78 -6.11
C GLY A 39 13.33 23.21 -7.01
N HIS A 40 14.13 24.11 -7.63
CA HIS A 40 15.34 23.75 -8.35
C HIS A 40 16.56 24.31 -7.65
N ALA A 41 17.70 23.69 -7.92
CA ALA A 41 19.03 24.18 -7.56
C ALA A 41 19.87 24.36 -8.82
N GLY A 42 20.66 25.42 -8.90
CA GLY A 42 21.52 25.72 -10.02
C GLY A 42 22.97 25.28 -9.77
N LEU A 43 23.60 24.62 -10.73
CA LEU A 43 25.01 24.34 -10.75
C LEU A 43 25.69 25.16 -11.84
N THR A 44 26.72 25.92 -11.47
CA THR A 44 27.49 26.73 -12.44
C THR A 44 28.50 25.87 -13.16
N PHE A 45 28.40 25.85 -14.49
CA PHE A 45 29.46 25.31 -15.36
C PHE A 45 30.38 26.42 -15.84
N HIS A 46 31.62 26.42 -15.39
CA HIS A 46 32.61 27.40 -15.79
C HIS A 46 33.25 27.05 -17.11
N THR A 47 32.81 27.70 -18.21
CA THR A 47 33.28 27.44 -19.58
C THR A 47 34.79 27.66 -19.76
N PHE A 48 35.36 28.67 -19.13
CA PHE A 48 36.79 28.93 -19.17
C PHE A 48 37.53 28.45 -17.92
N GLY A 49 36.90 27.61 -17.11
CA GLY A 49 37.45 27.03 -15.89
C GLY A 49 37.52 25.50 -15.95
N ASN A 50 37.32 24.88 -14.80
CA ASN A 50 37.36 23.44 -14.64
C ASN A 50 35.97 22.75 -14.81
N GLY A 51 35.01 23.42 -15.46
CA GLY A 51 33.66 22.90 -15.60
C GLY A 51 32.80 23.10 -14.34
N VAL A 52 32.12 22.08 -13.87
CA VAL A 52 31.40 22.12 -12.59
C VAL A 52 32.36 21.81 -11.45
N ASP A 53 32.36 22.65 -10.43
CA ASP A 53 33.07 22.38 -9.18
C ASP A 53 32.15 21.50 -8.30
N PRO A 54 32.54 20.23 -8.00
CA PRO A 54 31.70 19.32 -7.22
C PRO A 54 31.56 19.76 -5.74
N GLU A 55 32.47 20.59 -5.23
CA GLU A 55 32.43 21.06 -3.83
C GLU A 55 31.71 22.42 -3.69
N ALA A 56 31.42 23.09 -4.79
CA ALA A 56 30.72 24.37 -4.75
C ALA A 56 29.27 24.18 -4.26
N GLU A 57 28.82 25.10 -3.41
CA GLU A 57 27.44 25.14 -2.94
C GLU A 57 26.51 25.46 -4.12
N PRO A 58 25.47 24.65 -4.36
CA PRO A 58 24.51 24.92 -5.42
C PRO A 58 23.74 26.22 -5.21
N MET A 59 23.45 26.94 -6.28
CA MET A 59 22.62 28.13 -6.25
C MET A 59 21.21 27.78 -5.79
N SER A 60 20.71 28.47 -4.78
CA SER A 60 19.32 28.35 -4.34
C SER A 60 18.36 28.94 -5.36
N SER A 61 17.05 28.63 -5.19
CA SER A 61 16.01 29.24 -6.01
C SER A 61 16.00 30.77 -5.87
N GLY A 62 15.90 31.46 -6.99
CA GLY A 62 15.88 32.90 -7.03
C GLY A 62 16.73 33.49 -8.19
N PHE A 63 16.99 34.79 -8.09
CA PHE A 63 17.73 35.52 -9.08
C PHE A 63 19.24 35.57 -8.73
N HIS A 64 20.08 35.17 -9.70
CA HIS A 64 21.54 35.12 -9.51
C HIS A 64 22.25 35.79 -10.68
N PHE A 65 23.46 36.31 -10.39
CA PHE A 65 24.36 36.77 -11.41
C PHE A 65 25.35 35.68 -11.79
N LYS A 66 25.67 35.57 -13.07
CA LYS A 66 26.68 34.66 -13.59
C LYS A 66 27.55 35.37 -14.61
N ALA A 67 28.73 34.82 -14.89
CA ALA A 67 29.53 35.32 -16.02
C ALA A 67 28.81 35.03 -17.35
N PRO A 68 28.91 35.90 -18.35
CA PRO A 68 28.13 35.74 -19.59
C PRO A 68 28.49 34.51 -20.42
N TRP A 69 29.64 33.91 -20.14
CA TRP A 69 30.11 32.67 -20.78
C TRP A 69 29.84 31.40 -19.97
N ASP A 70 29.43 31.53 -18.71
CA ASP A 70 29.12 30.38 -17.86
C ASP A 70 27.69 29.90 -18.13
N GLU A 71 27.47 28.60 -17.96
CA GLU A 71 26.16 27.96 -18.03
C GLU A 71 25.70 27.58 -16.63
N VAL A 72 24.40 27.47 -16.44
CA VAL A 72 23.80 27.00 -15.19
C VAL A 72 22.87 25.84 -15.49
N TYR A 73 23.22 24.68 -14.97
CA TYR A 73 22.36 23.47 -15.01
C TYR A 73 21.40 23.50 -13.83
N GLN A 74 20.10 23.32 -14.10
CA GLN A 74 19.09 23.31 -13.07
C GLN A 74 18.65 21.89 -12.77
N TYR A 75 18.68 21.54 -11.50
CA TYR A 75 18.25 20.25 -10.98
C TYR A 75 17.02 20.42 -10.11
N GLU A 76 15.98 19.64 -10.36
CA GLU A 76 14.85 19.58 -9.45
C GLU A 76 15.26 18.85 -8.17
N ILE A 77 15.13 19.55 -7.02
CA ILE A 77 15.49 19.05 -5.69
C ILE A 77 14.29 18.57 -4.88
N ARG A 78 13.09 18.66 -5.46
CA ARG A 78 11.88 18.10 -4.87
C ARG A 78 11.86 16.58 -5.04
N GLN A 79 10.99 15.95 -4.27
CA GLN A 79 10.70 14.54 -4.48
C GLN A 79 10.13 14.32 -5.88
N GLN A 80 10.75 13.42 -6.59
CA GLN A 80 10.37 12.97 -7.93
C GLN A 80 9.95 11.50 -7.85
N GLU A 81 9.24 11.03 -8.87
CA GLU A 81 8.87 9.63 -8.99
C GLU A 81 9.37 9.05 -10.32
N ILE A 82 9.79 7.80 -10.27
CA ILE A 82 10.10 7.01 -11.46
C ILE A 82 9.35 5.71 -11.40
N PHE A 83 8.66 5.41 -12.48
CA PHE A 83 7.93 4.16 -12.66
C PHE A 83 8.72 3.21 -13.55
N GLU A 84 8.80 1.94 -13.14
CA GLU A 84 9.48 0.91 -13.92
C GLU A 84 8.65 -0.37 -13.94
N TYR A 85 8.52 -0.93 -15.12
CA TYR A 85 7.92 -2.24 -15.35
C TYR A 85 9.01 -3.30 -15.40
N LEU A 86 8.98 -4.24 -14.47
CA LEU A 86 10.03 -5.20 -14.26
C LEU A 86 9.57 -6.62 -14.55
N GLU A 87 10.40 -7.35 -15.29
CA GLU A 87 10.30 -8.81 -15.43
C GLU A 87 11.44 -9.45 -14.68
N VAL A 88 11.11 -10.25 -13.67
CA VAL A 88 12.07 -10.90 -12.78
C VAL A 88 11.76 -12.39 -12.63
N LEU A 89 12.75 -13.17 -12.24
CA LEU A 89 12.58 -14.58 -11.94
C LEU A 89 12.55 -14.78 -10.42
N SER A 90 11.60 -15.57 -9.95
CA SER A 90 11.52 -16.03 -8.57
C SER A 90 12.51 -17.14 -8.27
N SER A 91 12.58 -17.59 -7.01
CA SER A 91 13.48 -18.68 -6.57
C SER A 91 13.27 -20.00 -7.30
N ASN A 92 12.06 -20.28 -7.79
CA ASN A 92 11.73 -21.46 -8.59
C ASN A 92 11.75 -21.19 -10.11
N LEU A 93 12.45 -20.13 -10.55
CA LEU A 93 12.65 -19.74 -11.96
C LEU A 93 11.35 -19.36 -12.70
N LEU A 94 10.27 -19.07 -12.01
CA LEU A 94 9.05 -18.57 -12.63
C LEU A 94 9.16 -17.08 -12.94
N LYS A 95 8.72 -16.70 -14.14
CA LYS A 95 8.71 -15.31 -14.59
C LYS A 95 7.58 -14.56 -13.89
N ILE A 96 7.95 -13.53 -13.17
CA ILE A 96 7.04 -12.62 -12.48
C ILE A 96 7.16 -11.24 -13.11
N THR A 97 6.04 -10.60 -13.33
CA THR A 97 5.99 -9.22 -13.77
C THR A 97 5.52 -8.35 -12.62
N MET A 98 6.22 -7.26 -12.36
CA MET A 98 5.88 -6.32 -11.29
C MET A 98 6.02 -4.87 -11.73
N ASP A 99 5.17 -4.04 -11.17
CA ASP A 99 5.21 -2.60 -11.31
C ASP A 99 5.84 -2.00 -10.05
N MET A 100 6.94 -1.25 -10.22
CA MET A 100 7.63 -0.59 -9.11
C MET A 100 7.69 0.90 -9.36
N THR A 101 7.32 1.68 -8.36
CA THR A 101 7.50 3.13 -8.34
C THR A 101 8.48 3.48 -7.23
N VAL A 102 9.46 4.29 -7.55
CA VAL A 102 10.47 4.77 -6.62
C VAL A 102 10.33 6.27 -6.49
N PHE A 103 10.23 6.75 -5.24
CA PHE A 103 10.27 8.16 -4.90
C PHE A 103 11.67 8.52 -4.43
N TYR A 104 12.24 9.51 -5.06
CA TYR A 104 13.62 9.92 -4.81
C TYR A 104 13.78 11.41 -4.93
N GLN A 105 14.89 11.91 -4.45
CA GLN A 105 15.37 13.28 -4.66
C GLN A 105 16.89 13.30 -4.70
N PRO A 106 17.51 14.17 -5.50
CA PRO A 106 18.95 14.35 -5.44
C PRO A 106 19.36 15.01 -4.12
N THR A 107 20.52 14.61 -3.59
CA THR A 107 21.06 15.23 -2.36
C THR A 107 21.60 16.61 -2.68
N TYR A 108 20.98 17.65 -2.11
CA TYR A 108 21.29 19.06 -2.40
C TYR A 108 22.80 19.38 -2.33
N ASP A 109 23.45 19.05 -1.21
CA ASP A 109 24.86 19.36 -0.97
C ASP A 109 25.82 18.56 -1.86
N LYS A 110 25.32 17.58 -2.61
CA LYS A 110 26.11 16.65 -3.44
C LYS A 110 25.75 16.73 -4.93
N LEU A 111 24.96 17.72 -5.32
CA LEU A 111 24.56 17.91 -6.72
C LEU A 111 25.75 18.09 -7.66
N GLY A 112 26.81 18.76 -7.23
CA GLY A 112 28.03 18.93 -8.02
C GLY A 112 28.70 17.59 -8.33
N TYR A 113 28.78 16.69 -7.34
CA TYR A 113 29.29 15.31 -7.54
C TYR A 113 28.39 14.50 -8.45
N LEU A 114 27.06 14.62 -8.28
CA LEU A 114 26.09 13.94 -9.13
C LEU A 114 26.26 14.34 -10.61
N GLU A 115 26.41 15.64 -10.89
CA GLU A 115 26.64 16.13 -12.26
C GLU A 115 27.95 15.61 -12.83
N VAL A 116 29.07 15.77 -12.11
CA VAL A 116 30.38 15.40 -12.60
C VAL A 116 30.51 13.90 -12.86
N GLU A 117 29.97 13.06 -11.96
CA GLU A 117 30.14 11.62 -12.06
C GLU A 117 29.03 10.92 -12.90
N ARG A 118 27.81 11.43 -12.90
CA ARG A 118 26.64 10.75 -13.51
C ARG A 118 25.98 11.60 -14.60
N GLY A 119 26.03 12.93 -14.45
CA GLY A 119 25.41 13.90 -15.35
C GLY A 119 23.89 13.99 -15.16
N ASN A 120 23.26 14.86 -15.93
CA ASN A 120 21.83 15.18 -15.81
C ASN A 120 20.86 14.02 -16.16
N HIS A 121 21.33 12.94 -16.79
CA HIS A 121 20.53 11.75 -17.08
C HIS A 121 20.74 10.62 -16.06
N TYR A 122 20.96 10.96 -14.80
CA TYR A 122 21.21 10.00 -13.72
C TYR A 122 20.04 9.02 -13.48
N GLU A 123 18.82 9.40 -13.81
CA GLU A 123 17.64 8.52 -13.73
C GLU A 123 17.84 7.25 -14.59
N ALA A 124 18.15 7.45 -15.86
CA ALA A 124 18.32 6.33 -16.80
C ALA A 124 19.64 5.58 -16.59
N LYS A 125 20.68 6.28 -16.09
CA LYS A 125 22.02 5.69 -15.91
C LYS A 125 22.21 5.01 -14.56
N VAL A 126 21.53 5.48 -13.50
CA VAL A 126 21.73 5.01 -12.12
C VAL A 126 20.45 4.41 -11.54
N ILE A 127 19.34 5.16 -11.50
CA ILE A 127 18.14 4.75 -10.77
C ILE A 127 17.51 3.51 -11.42
N GLN A 128 17.20 3.57 -12.71
CA GLN A 128 16.55 2.45 -13.40
C GLN A 128 17.38 1.16 -13.35
N PRO A 129 18.71 1.17 -13.65
CA PRO A 129 19.51 -0.05 -13.50
C PRO A 129 19.61 -0.56 -12.06
N ALA A 130 19.67 0.35 -11.07
CA ALA A 130 19.65 -0.03 -9.66
C ALA A 130 18.34 -0.70 -9.26
N MET A 131 17.19 -0.13 -9.66
CA MET A 131 15.86 -0.72 -9.46
C MET A 131 15.79 -2.15 -10.02
N ARG A 132 16.18 -2.32 -11.29
CA ARG A 132 16.20 -3.65 -11.96
C ARG A 132 17.11 -4.65 -11.26
N SER A 133 18.30 -4.20 -10.84
CA SER A 133 19.29 -5.04 -10.18
C SER A 133 18.80 -5.50 -8.81
N VAL A 134 18.34 -4.56 -7.98
CA VAL A 134 17.86 -4.85 -6.62
C VAL A 134 16.60 -5.70 -6.64
N ALA A 135 15.62 -5.34 -7.48
CA ALA A 135 14.40 -6.13 -7.61
C ALA A 135 14.71 -7.58 -8.01
N ARG A 136 15.59 -7.79 -9.00
CA ARG A 136 15.99 -9.13 -9.41
C ARG A 136 16.69 -9.92 -8.29
N GLU A 137 17.56 -9.25 -7.56
CA GLU A 137 18.34 -9.89 -6.47
C GLU A 137 17.46 -10.30 -5.30
N VAL A 138 16.52 -9.44 -4.90
CA VAL A 138 15.64 -9.72 -3.78
C VAL A 138 14.58 -10.75 -4.17
N ILE A 139 13.89 -10.55 -5.29
CA ILE A 139 12.78 -11.42 -5.71
C ILE A 139 13.25 -12.84 -6.00
N ALA A 140 14.49 -13.05 -6.48
CA ALA A 140 15.06 -14.36 -6.70
C ALA A 140 15.19 -15.23 -5.43
N LYS A 141 15.03 -14.66 -4.24
CA LYS A 141 15.09 -15.38 -2.96
C LYS A 141 13.75 -15.94 -2.52
N TYR A 142 12.66 -15.39 -3.03
CA TYR A 142 11.30 -15.68 -2.57
C TYR A 142 10.52 -16.52 -3.56
N LEU A 143 9.54 -17.28 -3.03
CA LEU A 143 8.58 -18.02 -3.85
C LEU A 143 7.47 -17.08 -4.33
N PRO A 144 6.87 -17.33 -5.51
CA PRO A 144 5.80 -16.49 -6.04
C PRO A 144 4.59 -16.36 -5.12
N GLU A 145 4.27 -17.40 -4.34
CA GLU A 145 3.16 -17.42 -3.38
C GLU A 145 3.37 -16.42 -2.23
N GLU A 146 4.63 -16.13 -1.88
CA GLU A 146 4.99 -15.26 -0.75
C GLU A 146 4.76 -13.77 -1.04
N PHE A 147 4.68 -13.37 -2.32
CA PHE A 147 4.50 -11.97 -2.71
C PHE A 147 3.11 -11.41 -2.40
N ASN A 148 2.09 -12.25 -2.36
CA ASN A 148 0.71 -11.84 -2.09
C ASN A 148 0.25 -12.15 -0.65
N THR A 149 1.18 -12.59 0.21
CA THR A 149 0.89 -13.02 1.57
C THR A 149 1.64 -12.17 2.61
N THR A 150 1.97 -12.77 3.73
CA THR A 150 2.61 -12.16 4.90
C THR A 150 4.01 -11.57 4.64
N LYS A 151 4.68 -11.96 3.55
CA LYS A 151 6.06 -11.51 3.27
C LYS A 151 6.18 -10.30 2.35
N ARG A 152 5.06 -9.77 1.87
CA ARG A 152 5.08 -8.62 0.96
C ARG A 152 5.79 -7.40 1.58
N GLU A 153 5.50 -7.11 2.83
CA GLU A 153 6.13 -5.99 3.55
C GLU A 153 7.62 -6.22 3.78
N GLU A 154 8.02 -7.45 4.11
CA GLU A 154 9.42 -7.83 4.27
C GLU A 154 10.21 -7.65 2.96
N ILE A 155 9.63 -8.10 1.84
CA ILE A 155 10.23 -7.97 0.51
C ILE A 155 10.38 -6.50 0.11
N GLN A 156 9.34 -5.70 0.34
CA GLN A 156 9.38 -4.26 0.07
C GLN A 156 10.46 -3.58 0.88
N LEU A 157 10.56 -3.86 2.17
CA LEU A 157 11.57 -3.30 3.06
C LEU A 157 12.99 -3.73 2.67
N GLU A 158 13.18 -4.98 2.26
CA GLU A 158 14.50 -5.44 1.77
C GLU A 158 14.90 -4.73 0.47
N ILE A 159 13.95 -4.52 -0.46
CA ILE A 159 14.20 -3.75 -1.68
C ILE A 159 14.53 -2.31 -1.34
N GLU A 160 13.77 -1.66 -0.46
CA GLU A 160 13.97 -0.29 -0.04
C GLU A 160 15.36 -0.09 0.59
N ASN A 161 15.75 -0.93 1.54
CA ASN A 161 17.05 -0.83 2.21
C ASN A 161 18.21 -0.97 1.20
N ARG A 162 18.17 -1.97 0.33
CA ARG A 162 19.24 -2.19 -0.66
C ARG A 162 19.28 -1.11 -1.73
N LEU A 163 18.11 -0.63 -2.15
CA LEU A 163 18.03 0.44 -3.13
C LEU A 163 18.52 1.76 -2.54
N SER A 164 18.15 2.05 -1.28
CA SER A 164 18.61 3.23 -0.54
C SER A 164 20.12 3.27 -0.44
N GLU A 165 20.76 2.16 -0.09
CA GLU A 165 22.22 2.06 -0.04
C GLU A 165 22.85 2.34 -1.42
N LYS A 166 22.36 1.68 -2.48
CA LYS A 166 22.89 1.90 -3.84
C LYS A 166 22.68 3.32 -4.38
N LEU A 167 21.56 3.96 -4.05
CA LEU A 167 21.28 5.32 -4.48
C LEU A 167 22.07 6.35 -3.67
N ALA A 168 22.26 6.11 -2.36
CA ALA A 168 23.09 6.96 -1.51
C ALA A 168 24.54 7.04 -1.99
N ASP A 169 25.12 5.92 -2.46
CA ASP A 169 26.46 5.86 -3.08
C ASP A 169 26.56 6.71 -4.36
N ASN A 170 25.43 7.08 -4.92
CA ASN A 170 25.32 7.89 -6.13
C ASN A 170 24.69 9.28 -5.88
N TYR A 171 24.75 9.77 -4.64
CA TYR A 171 24.28 11.11 -4.26
C TYR A 171 22.77 11.34 -4.43
N ILE A 172 22.00 10.27 -4.41
CA ILE A 172 20.53 10.27 -4.55
C ILE A 172 19.93 9.73 -3.26
N GLN A 173 18.98 10.46 -2.69
CA GLN A 173 18.22 10.03 -1.53
C GLN A 173 16.98 9.29 -1.99
N LEU A 174 16.79 8.08 -1.50
CA LEU A 174 15.55 7.33 -1.63
C LEU A 174 14.57 7.79 -0.54
N ASN A 175 13.33 8.09 -0.92
CA ASN A 175 12.27 8.47 0.01
C ASN A 175 11.32 7.31 0.27
N ASP A 176 10.91 6.58 -0.78
CA ASP A 176 9.99 5.45 -0.66
C ASP A 176 10.05 4.54 -1.89
N VAL A 177 9.64 3.28 -1.71
CA VAL A 177 9.48 2.29 -2.78
C VAL A 177 8.09 1.69 -2.73
N LEU A 178 7.33 1.81 -3.80
CA LEU A 178 6.02 1.19 -3.92
C LEU A 178 6.05 0.04 -4.92
N ILE A 179 5.70 -1.13 -4.46
CA ILE A 179 5.41 -2.31 -5.30
C ILE A 179 3.91 -2.36 -5.50
N ARG A 180 3.44 -2.07 -6.73
CA ARG A 180 1.99 -1.94 -6.99
C ARG A 180 1.37 -3.27 -7.36
N ASN A 181 1.71 -3.80 -8.52
CA ASN A 181 1.06 -4.95 -9.10
C ASN A 181 2.06 -6.06 -9.35
N ILE A 182 1.78 -7.25 -8.87
CA ILE A 182 2.59 -8.43 -9.12
C ILE A 182 1.72 -9.40 -9.90
N LYS A 183 2.08 -9.64 -11.16
CA LYS A 183 1.38 -10.57 -12.03
C LYS A 183 2.15 -11.88 -12.11
N LEU A 184 1.48 -12.93 -11.72
CA LEU A 184 1.96 -14.30 -11.86
C LEU A 184 1.58 -14.88 -13.22
N PRO A 185 2.29 -15.89 -13.74
CA PRO A 185 1.83 -16.65 -14.90
C PRO A 185 0.45 -17.26 -14.63
N ALA A 186 -0.46 -17.21 -15.61
CA ALA A 186 -1.85 -17.68 -15.45
C ALA A 186 -1.95 -19.15 -15.01
N THR A 187 -1.02 -20.00 -15.40
CA THR A 187 -0.96 -21.39 -14.97
C THR A 187 -0.66 -21.54 -13.48
N LEU A 188 0.19 -20.68 -12.93
CA LEU A 188 0.52 -20.67 -11.52
C LEU A 188 -0.63 -20.07 -10.70
N GLU A 189 -1.21 -18.99 -11.17
CA GLU A 189 -2.36 -18.33 -10.52
C GLU A 189 -3.51 -19.34 -10.33
N GLN A 190 -3.86 -20.08 -11.39
CA GLN A 190 -4.86 -21.16 -11.31
C GLN A 190 -4.45 -22.31 -10.38
N ALA A 191 -3.16 -22.63 -10.27
CA ALA A 191 -2.70 -23.66 -9.35
C ALA A 191 -2.80 -23.21 -7.89
N ILE A 192 -2.45 -21.96 -7.62
CA ILE A 192 -2.61 -21.33 -6.29
C ILE A 192 -4.09 -21.26 -5.90
N GLU A 193 -4.96 -20.81 -6.81
CA GLU A 193 -6.41 -20.76 -6.56
C GLU A 193 -6.98 -22.15 -6.21
N ARG A 194 -6.60 -23.19 -6.97
CA ARG A 194 -7.02 -24.57 -6.67
C ARG A 194 -6.51 -25.05 -5.31
N LYS A 195 -5.27 -24.75 -4.96
CA LYS A 195 -4.69 -25.09 -3.67
C LYS A 195 -5.44 -24.40 -2.53
N LEU A 196 -5.69 -23.11 -2.65
CA LEU A 196 -6.46 -22.34 -1.66
C LEU A 196 -7.87 -22.85 -1.52
N GLN A 197 -8.54 -23.21 -2.63
CA GLN A 197 -9.86 -23.81 -2.60
C GLN A 197 -9.86 -25.13 -1.83
N GLN A 198 -8.90 -26.02 -2.10
CA GLN A 198 -8.77 -27.29 -1.38
C GLN A 198 -8.48 -27.11 0.12
N GLU A 199 -7.66 -26.14 0.48
CA GLU A 199 -7.40 -25.78 1.87
C GLU A 199 -8.66 -25.27 2.56
N GLN A 200 -9.42 -24.41 1.90
CA GLN A 200 -10.71 -23.92 2.43
C GLN A 200 -11.75 -25.04 2.59
N GLU A 201 -11.85 -25.94 1.61
CA GLU A 201 -12.71 -27.12 1.71
C GLU A 201 -12.30 -28.02 2.88
N SER A 202 -11.02 -28.25 3.09
CA SER A 202 -10.49 -29.04 4.22
C SER A 202 -10.85 -28.40 5.57
N LEU A 203 -10.64 -27.09 5.71
CA LEU A 203 -11.01 -26.35 6.92
C LEU A 203 -12.53 -26.39 7.17
N GLU A 204 -13.33 -26.31 6.11
CA GLU A 204 -14.79 -26.43 6.22
C GLU A 204 -15.19 -27.83 6.71
N TYR A 205 -14.56 -28.88 6.21
CA TYR A 205 -14.80 -30.25 6.71
C TYR A 205 -14.43 -30.42 8.18
N GLU A 206 -13.28 -29.90 8.60
CA GLU A 206 -12.87 -29.92 10.02
C GLU A 206 -13.89 -29.20 10.90
N PHE A 207 -14.33 -28.03 10.48
CA PHE A 207 -15.36 -27.26 11.20
C PHE A 207 -16.71 -28.00 11.26
N ARG A 208 -17.10 -28.66 10.17
CA ARG A 208 -18.35 -29.48 10.12
C ARG A 208 -18.28 -30.69 11.08
N ILE A 209 -17.12 -31.35 11.15
CA ILE A 209 -16.87 -32.45 12.09
C ILE A 209 -16.93 -31.94 13.53
N GLU A 210 -16.28 -30.86 13.85
CA GLU A 210 -16.31 -30.25 15.18
C GLU A 210 -17.74 -29.86 15.59
N LYS A 211 -18.47 -29.21 14.68
CA LYS A 211 -19.86 -28.83 14.88
C LYS A 211 -20.75 -30.06 15.13
N ALA A 212 -20.61 -31.10 14.32
CA ALA A 212 -21.37 -32.34 14.47
C ALA A 212 -21.05 -33.04 15.82
N SER A 213 -19.80 -33.06 16.24
CA SER A 213 -19.38 -33.58 17.55
C SER A 213 -20.02 -32.81 18.70
N LYS A 214 -19.96 -31.47 18.67
CA LYS A 214 -20.61 -30.63 19.70
C LYS A 214 -22.12 -30.79 19.72
N GLU A 215 -22.75 -30.98 18.56
CA GLU A 215 -24.17 -31.21 18.51
C GLU A 215 -24.55 -32.59 19.04
N ALA A 216 -23.76 -33.62 18.79
CA ALA A 216 -23.95 -34.95 19.38
C ALA A 216 -23.80 -34.90 20.91
N ASP A 217 -22.80 -34.20 21.44
CA ASP A 217 -22.63 -34.00 22.87
C ASP A 217 -23.82 -33.22 23.49
N ARG A 218 -24.28 -32.17 22.82
CA ARG A 218 -25.48 -31.43 23.27
C ARG A 218 -26.71 -32.35 23.36
N LYS A 219 -26.97 -33.16 22.31
CA LYS A 219 -28.09 -34.11 22.29
C LYS A 219 -27.96 -35.19 23.37
N ARG A 220 -26.73 -35.64 23.65
CA ARG A 220 -26.47 -36.59 24.74
C ARG A 220 -26.80 -35.99 26.09
N ILE A 221 -26.30 -34.77 26.37
CA ILE A 221 -26.59 -34.04 27.62
C ILE A 221 -28.09 -33.79 27.77
N GLU A 222 -28.77 -33.41 26.71
CA GLU A 222 -30.23 -33.21 26.68
C GLU A 222 -30.99 -34.51 27.00
N ALA A 223 -30.59 -35.63 26.37
CA ALA A 223 -31.18 -36.94 26.65
C ALA A 223 -30.91 -37.41 28.08
N GLU A 224 -29.74 -37.17 28.62
CA GLU A 224 -29.38 -37.43 30.03
C GLU A 224 -30.27 -36.59 30.97
N GLY A 225 -30.44 -35.31 30.67
CA GLY A 225 -31.29 -34.40 31.43
C GLY A 225 -32.76 -34.83 31.43
N ILE A 226 -33.28 -35.29 30.26
CA ILE A 226 -34.63 -35.82 30.14
C ILE A 226 -34.79 -37.13 30.96
N ARG A 227 -33.79 -38.02 30.87
CA ARG A 227 -33.81 -39.27 31.64
C ARG A 227 -33.83 -38.98 33.17
N ASP A 228 -32.96 -38.05 33.63
CA ASP A 228 -32.86 -37.72 35.05
C ASP A 228 -34.14 -37.02 35.52
N PHE A 229 -34.71 -36.14 34.72
CA PHE A 229 -36.02 -35.55 34.96
C PHE A 229 -37.10 -36.62 35.10
N GLN A 230 -37.19 -37.56 34.12
CA GLN A 230 -38.17 -38.64 34.16
C GLN A 230 -37.99 -39.53 35.39
N ASN A 231 -36.76 -39.85 35.83
CA ASN A 231 -36.50 -40.63 37.00
C ASN A 231 -36.96 -39.90 38.29
N ILE A 232 -36.72 -38.58 38.39
CA ILE A 232 -37.16 -37.76 39.52
C ILE A 232 -38.71 -37.72 39.56
N VAL A 233 -39.34 -37.49 38.42
CA VAL A 233 -40.80 -37.44 38.32
C VAL A 233 -41.43 -38.80 38.63
N SER A 234 -40.86 -39.90 38.12
CA SER A 234 -41.40 -41.23 38.37
C SER A 234 -41.32 -41.66 39.84
N GLN A 235 -40.27 -41.18 40.56
CA GLN A 235 -40.14 -41.41 42.01
C GLN A 235 -41.12 -40.55 42.86
N SER A 236 -41.56 -39.42 42.31
CA SER A 236 -42.49 -38.52 43.00
C SER A 236 -43.98 -38.78 42.63
N ILE A 237 -44.24 -39.52 41.57
CA ILE A 237 -45.59 -39.88 41.15
C ILE A 237 -46.06 -41.12 41.99
N ASN A 238 -46.95 -40.89 42.90
CA ASN A 238 -47.71 -41.93 43.57
C ASN A 238 -49.18 -41.88 43.11
N ASP A 239 -49.92 -42.91 43.42
CA ASP A 239 -51.38 -43.05 43.01
C ASP A 239 -52.18 -41.84 43.52
N ASP A 240 -51.89 -41.29 44.66
CA ASP A 240 -52.58 -40.13 45.27
C ASP A 240 -52.35 -38.86 44.45
N LEU A 241 -51.11 -38.64 43.94
CA LEU A 241 -50.76 -37.48 43.11
C LEU A 241 -51.42 -37.59 41.73
N LEU A 242 -51.50 -38.81 41.14
CA LEU A 242 -52.16 -39.00 39.88
C LEU A 242 -53.68 -38.74 39.99
N GLN A 243 -54.34 -39.21 41.10
CA GLN A 243 -55.74 -38.88 41.37
C GLN A 243 -55.92 -37.37 41.55
N TRP A 244 -55.08 -36.70 42.31
CA TRP A 244 -55.22 -35.26 42.54
C TRP A 244 -55.03 -34.45 41.23
N LYS A 245 -54.06 -34.82 40.37
CA LYS A 245 -53.86 -34.21 39.04
C LYS A 245 -55.03 -34.55 38.09
N GLY A 246 -55.60 -35.68 38.15
CA GLY A 246 -56.80 -36.04 37.43
C GLY A 246 -57.99 -35.16 37.79
N ILE A 247 -58.22 -34.94 39.12
CA ILE A 247 -59.27 -34.05 39.62
C ILE A 247 -59.02 -32.60 39.16
N GLU A 248 -57.76 -32.08 39.27
CA GLU A 248 -57.39 -30.74 38.83
C GLU A 248 -57.66 -30.52 37.33
N ALA A 249 -57.22 -31.45 36.47
CA ALA A 249 -57.49 -31.41 35.02
C ALA A 249 -58.98 -31.48 34.71
N THR A 250 -59.78 -32.28 35.45
CA THR A 250 -61.26 -32.38 35.28
C THR A 250 -61.92 -31.05 35.67
N THR A 251 -61.41 -30.38 36.74
CA THR A 251 -61.89 -29.08 37.18
C THR A 251 -61.60 -27.99 36.16
N GLU A 252 -60.42 -28.01 35.60
CA GLU A 252 -59.99 -27.08 34.55
C GLU A 252 -60.76 -27.23 33.26
N LEU A 253 -61.07 -28.50 32.87
CA LEU A 253 -61.94 -28.80 31.74
C LEU A 253 -63.41 -28.38 31.99
N SER A 254 -63.91 -28.44 33.23
CA SER A 254 -65.25 -27.98 33.57
C SER A 254 -65.44 -26.46 33.46
N HIS A 255 -64.36 -25.69 33.52
CA HIS A 255 -64.35 -24.24 33.37
C HIS A 255 -64.05 -23.80 31.93
N SER A 256 -63.75 -24.73 31.01
CA SER A 256 -63.44 -24.40 29.62
C SER A 256 -64.75 -24.10 28.86
N GLU A 257 -64.81 -22.97 28.17
CA GLU A 257 -65.91 -22.51 27.34
C GLU A 257 -66.19 -23.41 26.11
N ASN A 258 -65.28 -24.32 25.76
CA ASN A 258 -65.43 -25.29 24.69
C ASN A 258 -65.99 -26.64 25.25
N ALA A 259 -67.24 -26.83 25.16
CA ALA A 259 -67.91 -28.04 25.57
C ALA A 259 -67.52 -29.20 24.66
N LYS A 260 -66.41 -29.88 24.97
CA LYS A 260 -66.18 -31.26 24.46
C LYS A 260 -66.54 -32.25 25.54
N VAL A 261 -67.38 -33.21 25.18
CA VAL A 261 -67.76 -34.29 26.11
C VAL A 261 -66.51 -35.15 26.35
N VAL A 262 -65.94 -35.09 27.54
CA VAL A 262 -64.87 -36.00 27.96
C VAL A 262 -65.47 -37.11 28.78
N VAL A 263 -65.51 -38.32 28.26
CA VAL A 263 -65.94 -39.53 29.01
C VAL A 263 -64.70 -40.07 29.71
N ILE A 264 -64.66 -39.90 31.02
CA ILE A 264 -63.61 -40.50 31.88
C ILE A 264 -64.05 -41.91 32.18
N GLY A 265 -63.51 -42.85 31.42
CA GLY A 265 -63.78 -44.28 31.72
C GLY A 265 -62.92 -44.73 32.89
N ALA A 266 -63.51 -45.39 33.90
CA ALA A 266 -62.78 -46.09 34.92
C ALA A 266 -62.26 -47.44 34.34
N GLY A 267 -61.16 -47.34 33.55
CA GLY A 267 -60.33 -48.47 33.16
C GLY A 267 -59.29 -48.73 34.26
N ASP A 268 -58.86 -49.97 34.37
CA ASP A 268 -57.88 -50.46 35.39
C ASP A 268 -56.59 -49.68 35.49
N LYS A 269 -56.40 -48.57 34.67
CA LYS A 269 -55.23 -47.63 34.65
C LYS A 269 -55.59 -46.17 34.57
N GLY A 270 -56.88 -45.79 34.76
CA GLY A 270 -57.28 -44.39 34.98
C GLY A 270 -56.95 -43.35 33.87
N LEU A 271 -56.68 -43.72 32.62
CA LEU A 271 -56.42 -42.81 31.53
C LEU A 271 -57.72 -42.30 30.88
N PRO A 272 -57.91 -40.98 30.74
CA PRO A 272 -59.08 -40.44 30.05
C PRO A 272 -59.03 -40.73 28.54
N LEU A 273 -60.11 -41.27 27.99
CA LEU A 273 -60.33 -41.37 26.55
C LEU A 273 -60.92 -40.04 26.04
N ILE A 274 -60.21 -39.32 25.24
CA ILE A 274 -60.69 -38.13 24.55
C ILE A 274 -61.28 -38.59 23.22
N LEU A 275 -62.61 -38.57 23.09
CA LEU A 275 -63.29 -38.70 21.80
C LEU A 275 -63.47 -37.29 21.23
N GLY A 276 -62.66 -36.93 20.22
CA GLY A 276 -62.82 -35.73 19.44
C GLY A 276 -63.52 -36.05 18.13
N ASP A 277 -64.48 -35.27 17.74
CA ASP A 277 -64.91 -35.10 16.35
C ASP A 277 -63.94 -34.20 15.59
#